data_a6e31c4ada616a75c9fa5425cf1a9733
#
_entry.id   a6e31c4ada616a75c9fa5425cf1a9733
#
_cell.length_a   1.000
_cell.length_b   1.000
_cell.length_c   1.000
_cell.angle_alpha   90.00
_cell.angle_beta   90.00
_cell.angle_gamma   90.00
#
_symmetry.space_group_name_H-M   'P 1'
#
loop_
_entity.id
_entity.type
_entity.pdbx_description
1 polymer ?
#
loop_
_entity_poly.entity_id
_entity_poly.type
_entity_poly.pdbx_seq_one_letter_code
_entity_poly.pdbx_strand_id
1 'polypeptide(L)'
;THYKYNEFIAILAGCGLLTQSFGILSNKSFKVRDKVKSSLIAELCHISGEFGLLKGQYDDLSLKKYDMKRRLEINKLKTGMLMSYCCHCTAIAAGKNVKYQNKIKKLGMFIGEIFQINDDFEDFPKMKISDKKIYNEYKKKLYQKSQILLQNSNYFL
;
A
#
# COMPACT_ATOMS: atom_id res chain seq x y z
N THR A 1 -19.14 -0.08 1.86
CA THR A 1 -19.87 0.98 1.12
C THR A 1 -21.03 0.40 0.32
N HIS A 2 -20.84 -0.68 -0.47
CA HIS A 2 -21.87 -1.27 -1.33
C HIS A 2 -23.07 -1.83 -0.54
N TYR A 3 -22.88 -2.38 0.65
CA TYR A 3 -24.00 -2.83 1.51
C TYR A 3 -24.92 -1.68 1.95
N LYS A 4 -24.37 -0.45 2.12
CA LYS A 4 -25.16 0.70 2.59
C LYS A 4 -25.76 1.51 1.46
N TYR A 5 -25.07 1.64 0.33
CA TYR A 5 -25.45 2.57 -0.73
C TYR A 5 -25.80 1.89 -2.07
N ASN A 6 -25.16 0.85 -2.47
CA ASN A 6 -25.18 -0.04 -3.62
C ASN A 6 -23.82 -0.08 -4.35
N GLU A 7 -23.65 -1.00 -5.29
CA GLU A 7 -22.40 -1.20 -6.03
C GLU A 7 -22.03 -0.01 -6.90
N PHE A 8 -23.03 0.59 -7.56
CA PHE A 8 -22.84 1.76 -8.44
C PHE A 8 -22.21 2.93 -7.67
N ILE A 9 -22.77 3.29 -6.51
CA ILE A 9 -22.25 4.38 -5.68
C ILE A 9 -20.85 4.03 -5.14
N ALA A 10 -20.60 2.77 -4.77
CA ALA A 10 -19.30 2.34 -4.29
C ALA A 10 -18.20 2.50 -5.36
N ILE A 11 -18.49 2.13 -6.60
CA ILE A 11 -17.57 2.28 -7.74
C ILE A 11 -17.29 3.76 -8.01
N LEU A 12 -18.34 4.58 -8.12
CA LEU A 12 -18.17 6.02 -8.35
C LEU A 12 -17.41 6.73 -7.24
N ALA A 13 -17.64 6.37 -5.99
CA ALA A 13 -16.89 6.90 -4.86
C ALA A 13 -15.40 6.54 -4.95
N GLY A 14 -15.06 5.30 -5.31
CA GLY A 14 -13.67 4.90 -5.53
C GLY A 14 -12.99 5.68 -6.67
N CYS A 15 -13.67 5.83 -7.82
CA CYS A 15 -13.19 6.64 -8.93
C CYS A 15 -13.00 8.11 -8.52
N GLY A 16 -13.95 8.67 -7.76
CA GLY A 16 -13.89 10.04 -7.27
C GLY A 16 -12.71 10.28 -6.34
N LEU A 17 -12.48 9.37 -5.39
CA LEU A 17 -11.34 9.44 -4.46
C LEU A 17 -10.00 9.37 -5.20
N LEU A 18 -9.87 8.48 -6.16
CA LEU A 18 -8.65 8.38 -6.98
C LEU A 18 -8.42 9.67 -7.78
N THR A 19 -9.46 10.17 -8.46
CA THR A 19 -9.37 11.43 -9.21
C THR A 19 -9.01 12.61 -8.31
N GLN A 20 -9.62 12.69 -7.13
CA GLN A 20 -9.35 13.77 -6.17
C GLN A 20 -7.90 13.71 -5.65
N SER A 21 -7.30 12.53 -5.51
CA SER A 21 -5.92 12.40 -5.07
C SER A 21 -4.92 13.07 -6.05
N PHE A 22 -5.15 12.99 -7.35
CA PHE A 22 -4.40 13.73 -8.36
C PHE A 22 -4.60 15.25 -8.21
N GLY A 23 -5.83 15.68 -7.96
CA GLY A 23 -6.17 17.08 -7.71
C GLY A 23 -5.43 17.66 -6.51
N ILE A 24 -5.35 16.92 -5.40
CA ILE A 24 -4.60 17.32 -4.20
C ILE A 24 -3.12 17.46 -4.50
N LEU A 25 -2.52 16.50 -5.18
CA LEU A 25 -1.09 16.53 -5.51
C LEU A 25 -0.72 17.67 -6.47
N SER A 26 -1.61 18.02 -7.40
CA SER A 26 -1.42 19.13 -8.34
C SER A 26 -1.72 20.50 -7.75
N ASN A 27 -2.38 20.56 -6.58
CA ASN A 27 -2.82 21.82 -5.99
C ASN A 27 -1.64 22.74 -5.60
N LYS A 28 -1.81 24.06 -5.79
CA LYS A 28 -0.83 25.08 -5.40
C LYS A 28 -0.60 25.14 -3.90
N SER A 29 -1.59 24.74 -3.09
CA SER A 29 -1.45 24.68 -1.63
C SER A 29 -0.49 23.59 -1.15
N PHE A 30 -0.23 22.56 -1.98
CA PHE A 30 0.81 21.56 -1.72
C PHE A 30 2.18 22.17 -2.03
N LYS A 31 2.84 22.70 -0.98
CA LYS A 31 4.05 23.52 -1.09
C LYS A 31 5.33 22.68 -1.29
N VAL A 32 5.39 21.97 -2.41
CA VAL A 32 6.62 21.32 -2.90
C VAL A 32 6.91 21.79 -4.31
N ARG A 33 8.17 21.64 -4.76
CA ARG A 33 8.58 22.03 -6.12
C ARG A 33 7.75 21.30 -7.19
N ASP A 34 7.39 21.96 -8.28
CA ASP A 34 6.55 21.39 -9.33
C ASP A 34 7.14 20.10 -9.94
N LYS A 35 8.47 20.03 -10.08
CA LYS A 35 9.14 18.79 -10.49
C LYS A 35 8.85 17.63 -9.54
N VAL A 36 8.76 17.90 -8.23
CA VAL A 36 8.42 16.88 -7.24
C VAL A 36 6.94 16.48 -7.36
N LYS A 37 6.04 17.46 -7.54
CA LYS A 37 4.60 17.18 -7.78
C LYS A 37 4.41 16.28 -8.99
N SER A 38 5.04 16.62 -10.11
CA SER A 38 4.98 15.81 -11.34
C SER A 38 5.48 14.38 -11.11
N SER A 39 6.58 14.21 -10.36
CA SER A 39 7.11 12.90 -10.01
C SER A 39 6.14 12.11 -9.13
N LEU A 40 5.52 12.73 -8.12
CA LEU A 40 4.54 12.09 -7.26
C LEU A 40 3.28 11.69 -8.01
N ILE A 41 2.79 12.54 -8.92
CA ILE A 41 1.64 12.23 -9.77
C ILE A 41 1.97 11.04 -10.68
N ALA A 42 3.14 11.03 -11.32
CA ALA A 42 3.58 9.91 -12.15
C ALA A 42 3.71 8.60 -11.34
N GLU A 43 4.25 8.68 -10.12
CA GLU A 43 4.33 7.53 -9.22
C GLU A 43 2.91 7.04 -8.83
N LEU A 44 1.98 7.95 -8.53
CA LEU A 44 0.59 7.58 -8.23
C LEU A 44 -0.09 6.89 -9.42
N CYS A 45 0.09 7.40 -10.65
CA CYS A 45 -0.41 6.75 -11.86
C CYS A 45 0.13 5.32 -11.98
N HIS A 46 1.45 5.15 -11.80
CA HIS A 46 2.11 3.85 -11.91
C HIS A 46 1.57 2.85 -10.88
N ILE A 47 1.49 3.24 -9.61
CA ILE A 47 1.04 2.34 -8.54
C ILE A 47 -0.47 2.07 -8.56
N SER A 48 -1.27 3.00 -9.08
CA SER A 48 -2.73 2.80 -9.19
C SER A 48 -3.11 1.96 -10.42
N GLY A 49 -2.26 1.95 -11.43
CA GLY A 49 -2.51 1.33 -12.72
C GLY A 49 -2.16 -0.15 -12.81
N GLU A 50 -1.80 -0.54 -14.03
CA GLU A 50 -1.50 -1.93 -14.44
C GLU A 50 -0.26 -2.54 -13.77
N PHE A 51 0.59 -1.74 -13.15
CA PHE A 51 1.79 -2.21 -12.43
C PHE A 51 1.59 -2.29 -10.91
N GLY A 52 0.42 -1.92 -10.40
CA GLY A 52 0.15 -1.84 -8.97
C GLY A 52 -1.26 -2.32 -8.59
N LEU A 53 -2.08 -1.39 -8.08
CA LEU A 53 -3.39 -1.70 -7.49
C LEU A 53 -4.33 -2.44 -8.43
N LEU A 54 -4.49 -1.98 -9.68
CA LEU A 54 -5.35 -2.64 -10.66
C LEU A 54 -4.86 -4.05 -10.96
N LYS A 55 -3.54 -4.23 -11.13
CA LYS A 55 -2.93 -5.55 -11.34
C LYS A 55 -3.17 -6.45 -10.14
N GLY A 56 -2.92 -5.95 -8.92
CA GLY A 56 -3.16 -6.70 -7.68
C GLY A 56 -4.61 -7.12 -7.54
N GLN A 57 -5.55 -6.23 -7.82
CA GLN A 57 -6.99 -6.53 -7.75
C GLN A 57 -7.42 -7.52 -8.84
N TYR A 58 -6.93 -7.36 -10.06
CA TYR A 58 -7.20 -8.31 -11.15
C TYR A 58 -6.69 -9.71 -10.82
N ASP A 59 -5.45 -9.81 -10.33
CA ASP A 59 -4.84 -11.08 -9.93
C ASP A 59 -5.61 -11.72 -8.77
N ASP A 60 -6.06 -10.94 -7.80
CA ASP A 60 -6.87 -11.40 -6.66
C ASP A 60 -8.19 -12.03 -7.13
N LEU A 61 -8.94 -11.35 -8.00
CA LEU A 61 -10.20 -11.82 -8.54
C LEU A 61 -10.03 -12.99 -9.52
N SER A 62 -8.89 -13.09 -10.18
CA SER A 62 -8.59 -14.14 -11.17
C SER A 62 -8.00 -15.40 -10.55
N LEU A 63 -7.69 -15.42 -9.28
CA LEU A 63 -7.02 -16.52 -8.60
C LEU A 63 -7.98 -17.70 -8.39
N LYS A 64 -7.93 -18.68 -9.30
CA LYS A 64 -8.82 -19.88 -9.26
C LYS A 64 -8.44 -20.88 -8.18
N LYS A 65 -7.17 -20.94 -7.79
CA LYS A 65 -6.66 -21.84 -6.75
C LYS A 65 -5.84 -21.05 -5.77
N TYR A 66 -6.03 -21.35 -4.49
CA TYR A 66 -5.23 -20.73 -3.44
C TYR A 66 -3.75 -21.10 -3.61
N ASP A 67 -2.91 -20.09 -3.84
CA ASP A 67 -1.45 -20.19 -3.90
C ASP A 67 -0.84 -19.12 -3.00
N MET A 68 -0.14 -19.56 -1.95
CA MET A 68 0.42 -18.70 -0.93
C MET A 68 1.45 -17.69 -1.50
N LYS A 69 2.34 -18.12 -2.38
CA LYS A 69 3.36 -17.23 -2.95
C LYS A 69 2.70 -16.15 -3.79
N ARG A 70 1.75 -16.55 -4.63
CA ARG A 70 0.98 -15.62 -5.45
C ARG A 70 0.18 -14.65 -4.59
N ARG A 71 -0.40 -15.12 -3.49
CA ARG A 71 -1.15 -14.28 -2.54
C ARG A 71 -0.27 -13.19 -1.92
N LEU A 72 0.95 -13.53 -1.49
CA LEU A 72 1.89 -12.53 -0.96
C LEU A 72 2.30 -11.47 -2.00
N GLU A 73 2.42 -11.85 -3.27
CA GLU A 73 2.66 -10.90 -4.36
C GLU A 73 1.45 -9.98 -4.59
N ILE A 74 0.25 -10.56 -4.61
CA ILE A 74 -1.01 -9.81 -4.71
C ILE A 74 -1.12 -8.79 -3.58
N ASN A 75 -0.83 -9.18 -2.35
CA ASN A 75 -0.90 -8.32 -1.17
C ASN A 75 0.03 -7.10 -1.27
N LYS A 76 1.22 -7.26 -1.84
CA LYS A 76 2.13 -6.14 -2.14
C LYS A 76 1.52 -5.17 -3.13
N LEU A 77 0.98 -5.68 -4.24
CA LEU A 77 0.40 -4.86 -5.30
C LEU A 77 -0.90 -4.19 -4.84
N LYS A 78 -1.82 -4.98 -4.28
CA LYS A 78 -3.18 -4.55 -3.91
C LYS A 78 -3.19 -3.53 -2.78
N THR A 79 -2.28 -3.64 -1.81
CA THR A 79 -2.29 -2.83 -0.58
C THR A 79 -0.94 -2.21 -0.25
N GLY A 80 0.14 -2.98 -0.33
CA GLY A 80 1.48 -2.54 0.06
C GLY A 80 1.97 -1.31 -0.71
N MET A 81 1.76 -1.26 -2.02
CA MET A 81 2.25 -0.16 -2.87
C MET A 81 1.59 1.18 -2.51
N LEU A 82 0.28 1.21 -2.25
CA LEU A 82 -0.40 2.45 -1.89
C LEU A 82 0.04 2.95 -0.51
N MET A 83 0.15 2.08 0.48
CA MET A 83 0.65 2.44 1.82
C MET A 83 2.09 2.96 1.76
N SER A 84 2.93 2.31 0.96
CA SER A 84 4.30 2.74 0.66
C SER A 84 4.34 4.14 0.07
N TYR A 85 3.50 4.41 -0.91
CA TYR A 85 3.39 5.71 -1.58
C TYR A 85 2.92 6.81 -0.61
N CYS A 86 1.86 6.57 0.18
CA CYS A 86 1.36 7.54 1.14
C CYS A 86 2.45 7.94 2.16
N CYS A 87 3.19 6.96 2.68
CA CYS A 87 4.32 7.20 3.57
C CYS A 87 5.42 8.02 2.89
N HIS A 88 5.74 7.73 1.63
CA HIS A 88 6.74 8.46 0.84
C HIS A 88 6.34 9.91 0.62
N CYS A 89 5.10 10.17 0.16
CA CYS A 89 4.57 11.51 -0.02
C CYS A 89 4.62 12.34 1.26
N THR A 90 4.24 11.75 2.40
CA THR A 90 4.28 12.42 3.70
C THR A 90 5.71 12.82 4.08
N ALA A 91 6.70 11.94 3.86
CA ALA A 91 8.10 12.25 4.14
C ALA A 91 8.64 13.36 3.23
N ILE A 92 8.23 13.41 1.96
CA ILE A 92 8.57 14.49 1.03
C ILE A 92 7.92 15.80 1.48
N ALA A 93 6.63 15.79 1.81
CA ALA A 93 5.90 16.98 2.27
C ALA A 93 6.49 17.55 3.56
N ALA A 94 6.99 16.69 4.44
CA ALA A 94 7.70 17.06 5.67
C ALA A 94 9.15 17.50 5.43
N GLY A 95 9.62 17.64 4.19
CA GLY A 95 10.97 18.12 3.84
C GLY A 95 12.09 17.15 4.27
N LYS A 96 11.80 15.89 4.50
CA LYS A 96 12.81 14.92 4.94
C LYS A 96 13.81 14.59 3.81
N ASN A 97 15.04 14.23 4.19
CA ASN A 97 16.06 13.85 3.21
C ASN A 97 15.72 12.52 2.52
N VAL A 98 16.36 12.26 1.38
CA VAL A 98 16.09 11.06 0.53
C VAL A 98 16.28 9.75 1.28
N LYS A 99 17.28 9.67 2.17
CA LYS A 99 17.52 8.47 2.99
C LYS A 99 16.31 8.17 3.89
N TYR A 100 15.77 9.20 4.54
CA TYR A 100 14.58 9.07 5.38
C TYR A 100 13.34 8.76 4.54
N GLN A 101 13.12 9.44 3.40
CA GLN A 101 12.02 9.18 2.48
C GLN A 101 11.98 7.69 2.07
N ASN A 102 13.12 7.15 1.61
CA ASN A 102 13.24 5.74 1.22
C ASN A 102 12.98 4.76 2.37
N LYS A 103 13.35 5.14 3.59
CA LYS A 103 13.12 4.35 4.79
C LYS A 103 11.63 4.27 5.13
N ILE A 104 10.95 5.41 5.15
CA ILE A 104 9.51 5.50 5.43
C ILE A 104 8.68 4.84 4.31
N LYS A 105 9.12 4.97 3.06
CA LYS A 105 8.54 4.25 1.92
C LYS A 105 8.56 2.73 2.14
N LYS A 106 9.69 2.16 2.56
CA LYS A 106 9.81 0.71 2.89
C LYS A 106 8.93 0.33 4.08
N LEU A 107 8.87 1.17 5.10
CA LEU A 107 8.02 0.93 6.28
C LEU A 107 6.54 0.86 5.87
N GLY A 108 6.08 1.80 5.03
CA GLY A 108 4.73 1.79 4.48
C GLY A 108 4.39 0.50 3.73
N MET A 109 5.34 -0.02 2.92
CA MET A 109 5.16 -1.31 2.24
C MET A 109 4.93 -2.43 3.25
N PHE A 110 5.77 -2.54 4.28
CA PHE A 110 5.63 -3.60 5.29
C PHE A 110 4.33 -3.50 6.07
N ILE A 111 3.89 -2.28 6.42
CA ILE A 111 2.60 -2.04 7.08
C ILE A 111 1.45 -2.54 6.20
N GLY A 112 1.45 -2.18 4.91
CA GLY A 112 0.41 -2.61 3.97
C GLY A 112 0.36 -4.13 3.78
N GLU A 113 1.52 -4.78 3.69
CA GLU A 113 1.59 -6.25 3.60
C GLU A 113 1.08 -6.93 4.88
N ILE A 114 1.45 -6.41 6.07
CA ILE A 114 0.97 -6.93 7.37
C ILE A 114 -0.54 -6.75 7.49
N PHE A 115 -1.06 -5.60 7.08
CA PHE A 115 -2.48 -5.31 7.11
C PHE A 115 -3.24 -6.35 6.27
N GLN A 116 -2.82 -6.56 5.02
CA GLN A 116 -3.49 -7.51 4.12
C GLN A 116 -3.39 -8.96 4.59
N ILE A 117 -2.29 -9.35 5.24
CA ILE A 117 -2.19 -10.69 5.86
C ILE A 117 -3.24 -10.88 6.95
N ASN A 118 -3.53 -9.83 7.74
CA ASN A 118 -4.58 -9.92 8.76
C ASN A 118 -5.97 -10.02 8.12
N ASP A 119 -6.26 -9.25 7.07
CA ASP A 119 -7.50 -9.37 6.29
C ASP A 119 -7.66 -10.78 5.71
N ASP A 120 -6.59 -11.35 5.13
CA ASP A 120 -6.61 -12.71 4.59
C ASP A 120 -6.93 -13.77 5.67
N PHE A 121 -6.53 -13.56 6.94
CA PHE A 121 -6.92 -14.46 8.02
C PHE A 121 -8.40 -14.37 8.38
N GLU A 122 -9.00 -13.20 8.24
CA GLU A 122 -10.44 -12.99 8.46
C GLU A 122 -11.26 -13.52 7.29
N ASP A 123 -10.85 -13.26 6.07
CA ASP A 123 -11.52 -13.67 4.84
C ASP A 123 -11.45 -15.19 4.60
N PHE A 124 -10.36 -15.83 5.04
CA PHE A 124 -10.12 -17.27 4.84
C PHE A 124 -10.01 -18.04 6.16
N PRO A 125 -11.09 -18.13 6.99
CA PRO A 125 -11.02 -18.80 8.30
C PRO A 125 -10.65 -20.29 8.19
N LYS A 126 -10.95 -20.95 7.05
CA LYS A 126 -10.61 -22.35 6.75
C LYS A 126 -9.25 -22.53 6.07
N MET A 127 -8.38 -21.52 6.10
CA MET A 127 -7.01 -21.62 5.57
C MET A 127 -6.26 -22.81 6.19
N LYS A 128 -5.49 -23.54 5.38
CA LYS A 128 -4.68 -24.67 5.83
C LYS A 128 -3.68 -24.25 6.91
N ILE A 129 -3.41 -25.12 7.86
CA ILE A 129 -2.45 -24.88 8.96
C ILE A 129 -1.06 -24.54 8.41
N SER A 130 -0.61 -25.24 7.36
CA SER A 130 0.66 -24.95 6.67
C SER A 130 0.75 -23.53 6.18
N ASP A 131 -0.33 -23.02 5.57
CA ASP A 131 -0.37 -21.66 5.00
C ASP A 131 -0.43 -20.59 6.09
N LYS A 132 -1.20 -20.85 7.16
CA LYS A 132 -1.19 -19.99 8.37
C LYS A 132 0.19 -19.88 8.98
N LYS A 133 0.97 -20.98 9.02
CA LYS A 133 2.35 -20.97 9.52
C LYS A 133 3.24 -20.08 8.65
N ILE A 134 3.18 -20.22 7.32
CA ILE A 134 3.95 -19.41 6.37
C ILE A 134 3.60 -17.91 6.53
N TYR A 135 2.32 -17.56 6.62
CA TYR A 135 1.87 -16.18 6.84
C TYR A 135 2.40 -15.61 8.16
N ASN A 136 2.32 -16.36 9.24
CA ASN A 136 2.82 -15.92 10.54
C ASN A 136 4.35 -15.71 10.53
N GLU A 137 5.11 -16.61 9.90
CA GLU A 137 6.56 -16.46 9.75
C GLU A 137 6.91 -15.25 8.88
N TYR A 138 6.21 -15.04 7.78
CA TYR A 138 6.42 -13.89 6.91
C TYR A 138 6.06 -12.59 7.63
N LYS A 139 4.92 -12.52 8.31
CA LYS A 139 4.50 -11.39 9.13
C LYS A 139 5.53 -11.06 10.21
N LYS A 140 6.05 -12.06 10.91
CA LYS A 140 7.12 -11.89 11.91
C LYS A 140 8.38 -11.26 11.31
N LYS A 141 8.79 -11.71 10.11
CA LYS A 141 9.93 -11.13 9.38
C LYS A 141 9.68 -9.65 9.01
N LEU A 142 8.47 -9.31 8.60
CA LEU A 142 8.10 -7.91 8.28
C LEU A 142 8.14 -7.03 9.54
N TYR A 143 7.63 -7.50 10.68
CA TYR A 143 7.72 -6.79 11.96
C TYR A 143 9.17 -6.54 12.38
N GLN A 144 10.02 -7.56 12.30
CA GLN A 144 11.45 -7.42 12.64
C GLN A 144 12.14 -6.39 11.73
N LYS A 145 11.90 -6.44 10.41
CA LYS A 145 12.42 -5.46 9.46
C LYS A 145 11.91 -4.04 9.77
N SER A 146 10.64 -3.90 10.15
CA SER A 146 10.05 -2.61 10.53
C SER A 146 10.72 -2.04 11.78
N GLN A 147 10.94 -2.85 12.80
CA GLN A 147 11.65 -2.46 14.03
C GLN A 147 13.09 -1.99 13.75
N ILE A 148 13.84 -2.73 12.93
CA ILE A 148 15.20 -2.34 12.52
C ILE A 148 15.17 -0.98 11.78
N LEU A 149 14.18 -0.76 10.91
CA LEU A 149 14.01 0.54 10.25
C LEU A 149 13.71 1.65 11.25
N LEU A 150 12.94 1.43 12.29
CA LEU A 150 12.58 2.42 13.30
C LEU A 150 13.73 2.72 14.26
N GLN A 151 14.42 1.71 14.78
CA GLN A 151 15.53 1.84 15.74
C GLN A 151 16.71 2.64 15.16
N ASN A 152 17.02 2.46 13.88
CA ASN A 152 18.08 3.21 13.21
C ASN A 152 17.66 4.67 12.89
N SER A 153 16.66 5.20 13.57
CA SER A 153 16.13 6.57 13.41
C SER A 153 16.36 7.36 14.69
N ASN A 154 17.50 8.03 14.82
CA ASN A 154 17.76 9.03 15.87
C ASN A 154 16.90 10.31 15.67
N TYR A 155 15.65 10.20 15.21
CA TYR A 155 14.81 11.33 14.84
C TYR A 155 13.48 11.40 15.61
N PHE A 156 13.38 10.68 16.73
CA PHE A 156 12.24 10.80 17.65
C PHE A 156 12.59 11.60 18.93
N LEU A 157 13.56 12.52 18.84
CA LEU A 157 13.75 13.57 19.84
C LEU A 157 13.75 14.91 19.13
#